data_001dec876f23161e91d0a0be2ce9eb88
#
_entry.id   001dec876f23161e91d0a0be2ce9eb88
#
_cell.length_a   1.000
_cell.length_b   1.000
_cell.length_c   1.000
_cell.angle_alpha   90.00
_cell.angle_beta   90.00
_cell.angle_gamma   90.00
#
_symmetry.space_group_name_H-M   'P 1'
#
loop_
_entity.id
_entity.type
_entity.pdbx_description
1 polymer ?
#
loop_
_entity_poly.entity_id
_entity_poly.type
_entity_poly.pdbx_seq_one_letter_code
_entity_poly.pdbx_strand_id
1 'polypeptide(L)'
;MLSREVTIEQDVELTQVSFSIYNKVGAHSVIENSSFGRYSYCEPYAMIQNTIIQSFVDIARNVRIGATQHPLQRPTTHHITYRRRMYGVRDTDDEAFFEQRRSKLTEIGHDVWIGHGALIEAGVKVGDGAVIGSGAIVTHDVPPYAIVAGVPAKILRFRFDCEQIAALLDIAWWNWEDAVFRSRIDDFSLDIDIFIRKYRKG
;
A
#
# COMPACT_ATOMS: atom_id res chain seq x y z
N MET A 1 6.35 -4.39 22.44
CA MET A 1 6.12 -5.59 21.59
C MET A 1 4.76 -5.42 20.93
N LEU A 2 4.66 -5.59 19.61
CA LEU A 2 3.36 -5.54 18.93
C LEU A 2 2.51 -6.75 19.36
N SER A 3 1.23 -6.53 19.60
CA SER A 3 0.25 -7.57 19.92
C SER A 3 -0.38 -8.15 18.66
N ARG A 4 -1.13 -9.24 18.79
CA ARG A 4 -1.95 -9.73 17.67
C ARG A 4 -3.04 -8.72 17.25
N GLU A 5 -3.47 -7.89 18.16
CA GLU A 5 -4.38 -6.79 17.87
C GLU A 5 -3.63 -5.63 17.25
N VAL A 6 -4.35 -4.79 16.49
CA VAL A 6 -3.76 -3.59 15.89
C VAL A 6 -3.29 -2.61 16.98
N THR A 7 -2.10 -2.07 16.83
CA THR A 7 -1.58 -0.97 17.65
C THR A 7 -1.89 0.35 16.96
N ILE A 8 -2.70 1.19 17.57
CA ILE A 8 -3.06 2.52 17.04
C ILE A 8 -2.43 3.57 17.95
N GLU A 9 -1.58 4.41 17.38
CA GLU A 9 -0.95 5.53 18.11
C GLU A 9 -1.91 6.73 18.25
N GLN A 10 -1.47 7.82 18.87
CA GLN A 10 -2.30 8.98 19.17
C GLN A 10 -2.80 9.73 17.91
N ASP A 11 -3.96 10.37 18.01
CA ASP A 11 -4.53 11.26 17.00
C ASP A 11 -4.67 10.60 15.62
N VAL A 12 -5.01 9.32 15.57
CA VAL A 12 -5.28 8.58 14.34
C VAL A 12 -6.77 8.64 14.03
N GLU A 13 -7.10 8.96 12.76
CA GLU A 13 -8.47 8.95 12.25
C GLU A 13 -8.69 7.73 11.34
N LEU A 14 -9.67 6.90 11.69
CA LEU A 14 -10.02 5.68 10.93
C LEU A 14 -11.48 5.72 10.49
N THR A 15 -11.73 5.50 9.19
CA THR A 15 -13.08 5.37 8.64
C THR A 15 -13.15 4.15 7.72
N GLN A 16 -13.97 3.16 8.06
CA GLN A 16 -14.15 1.93 7.28
C GLN A 16 -12.82 1.22 7.00
N VAL A 17 -12.04 0.96 8.04
CA VAL A 17 -10.74 0.28 7.96
C VAL A 17 -10.81 -1.10 8.62
N SER A 18 -10.22 -2.09 7.96
CA SER A 18 -10.05 -3.43 8.53
C SER A 18 -8.58 -3.78 8.69
N PHE A 19 -8.27 -4.49 9.77
CA PHE A 19 -6.92 -4.91 10.13
C PHE A 19 -6.85 -6.43 10.31
N SER A 20 -5.71 -7.01 9.93
CA SER A 20 -5.34 -8.36 10.27
C SER A 20 -4.57 -8.37 11.60
N ILE A 21 -3.60 -9.26 11.77
CA ILE A 21 -2.80 -9.38 12.99
C ILE A 21 -1.47 -8.65 12.89
N TYR A 22 -0.95 -8.17 14.03
CA TYR A 22 0.35 -7.49 14.15
C TYR A 22 0.47 -6.22 13.29
N ASN A 23 -0.63 -5.48 13.14
CA ASN A 23 -0.61 -4.20 12.46
C ASN A 23 -0.26 -3.06 13.43
N LYS A 24 0.33 -2.00 12.89
CA LYS A 24 0.56 -0.73 13.60
C LYS A 24 0.16 0.44 12.71
N VAL A 25 -0.51 1.42 13.31
CA VAL A 25 -0.83 2.71 12.68
C VAL A 25 -0.16 3.82 13.48
N GLY A 26 0.78 4.51 12.83
CA GLY A 26 1.54 5.61 13.41
C GLY A 26 0.69 6.85 13.65
N ALA A 27 1.10 7.66 14.63
CA ALA A 27 0.38 8.84 15.10
C ALA A 27 0.02 9.83 13.97
N HIS A 28 -1.09 10.55 14.14
CA HIS A 28 -1.58 11.58 13.23
C HIS A 28 -1.85 11.08 11.80
N SER A 29 -2.10 9.77 11.64
CA SER A 29 -2.45 9.18 10.35
C SER A 29 -3.94 9.22 10.10
N VAL A 30 -4.33 9.39 8.83
CA VAL A 30 -5.74 9.37 8.39
C VAL A 30 -5.92 8.25 7.38
N ILE A 31 -6.78 7.28 7.72
CA ILE A 31 -6.99 6.09 6.89
C ILE A 31 -8.47 5.91 6.63
N GLU A 32 -8.85 5.82 5.37
CA GLU A 32 -10.24 5.69 4.95
C GLU A 32 -10.41 4.54 3.95
N ASN A 33 -11.50 3.78 4.11
CA ASN A 33 -11.94 2.75 3.17
C ASN A 33 -10.79 1.82 2.71
N SER A 34 -10.05 1.26 3.67
CA SER A 34 -8.81 0.53 3.39
C SER A 34 -8.68 -0.73 4.26
N SER A 35 -7.83 -1.66 3.82
CA SER A 35 -7.55 -2.88 4.58
C SER A 35 -6.05 -3.15 4.70
N PHE A 36 -5.64 -3.74 5.83
CA PHE A 36 -4.26 -4.10 6.13
C PHE A 36 -4.13 -5.61 6.34
N GLY A 37 -3.28 -6.24 5.55
CA GLY A 37 -2.83 -7.61 5.75
C GLY A 37 -1.91 -7.73 6.97
N ARG A 38 -1.65 -8.97 7.40
CA ARG A 38 -0.84 -9.23 8.61
C ARG A 38 0.57 -8.65 8.53
N TYR A 39 1.11 -8.22 9.65
CA TYR A 39 2.46 -7.65 9.79
C TYR A 39 2.71 -6.36 9.01
N SER A 40 1.68 -5.74 8.43
CA SER A 40 1.83 -4.45 7.74
C SER A 40 1.65 -3.29 8.71
N TYR A 41 2.43 -2.24 8.51
CA TYR A 41 2.36 -1.07 9.36
C TYR A 41 2.58 0.23 8.56
N CYS A 42 2.13 1.34 9.13
CA CYS A 42 2.54 2.67 8.69
C CYS A 42 3.09 3.49 9.85
N GLU A 43 4.12 4.26 9.54
CA GLU A 43 4.70 5.25 10.43
C GLU A 43 3.84 6.54 10.45
N PRO A 44 4.06 7.48 11.40
CA PRO A 44 3.25 8.68 11.56
C PRO A 44 3.03 9.52 10.31
N TYR A 45 1.86 10.21 10.29
CA TYR A 45 1.42 11.11 9.22
C TYR A 45 1.16 10.42 7.87
N ALA A 46 0.80 9.14 7.88
CA ALA A 46 0.33 8.47 6.68
C ALA A 46 -1.11 8.92 6.33
N MET A 47 -1.37 9.16 5.05
CA MET A 47 -2.71 9.41 4.53
C MET A 47 -3.05 8.34 3.50
N ILE A 48 -3.96 7.43 3.83
CA ILE A 48 -4.27 6.26 3.01
C ILE A 48 -5.76 6.22 2.72
N GLN A 49 -6.12 6.16 1.45
CA GLN A 49 -7.52 6.14 1.04
C GLN A 49 -7.76 5.09 -0.03
N ASN A 50 -8.88 4.38 0.09
CA ASN A 50 -9.37 3.44 -0.91
C ASN A 50 -8.28 2.44 -1.36
N THR A 51 -7.65 1.77 -0.39
CA THR A 51 -6.44 0.96 -0.63
C THR A 51 -6.55 -0.42 0.01
N ILE A 52 -6.20 -1.46 -0.74
CA ILE A 52 -5.90 -2.78 -0.19
C ILE A 52 -4.39 -2.88 0.01
N ILE A 53 -3.97 -3.07 1.26
CA ILE A 53 -2.57 -3.31 1.63
C ILE A 53 -2.46 -4.78 2.02
N GLN A 54 -1.61 -5.51 1.30
CA GLN A 54 -1.36 -6.92 1.59
C GLN A 54 -0.44 -7.08 2.82
N SER A 55 0.08 -8.28 3.05
CA SER A 55 0.87 -8.62 4.25
C SER A 55 2.33 -8.18 4.12
N PHE A 56 2.96 -7.87 5.27
CA PHE A 56 4.39 -7.51 5.37
C PHE A 56 4.76 -6.22 4.63
N VAL A 57 3.88 -5.23 4.65
CA VAL A 57 4.11 -3.94 4.00
C VAL A 57 4.66 -2.93 5.00
N ASP A 58 5.78 -2.33 4.66
CA ASP A 58 6.47 -1.30 5.44
C ASP A 58 6.17 0.08 4.83
N ILE A 59 5.37 0.89 5.51
CA ILE A 59 5.02 2.25 5.06
C ILE A 59 5.71 3.27 5.95
N ALA A 60 6.66 4.00 5.37
CA ALA A 60 7.39 5.03 6.09
C ALA A 60 6.51 6.27 6.40
N ARG A 61 7.08 7.21 7.14
CA ARG A 61 6.41 8.46 7.55
C ARG A 61 6.05 9.35 6.35
N ASN A 62 4.95 10.12 6.48
CA ASN A 62 4.48 11.12 5.50
C ASN A 62 4.11 10.53 4.12
N VAL A 63 3.74 9.27 4.05
CA VAL A 63 3.34 8.61 2.80
C VAL A 63 1.87 8.93 2.49
N ARG A 64 1.58 9.18 1.20
CA ARG A 64 0.24 9.35 0.68
C ARG A 64 -0.10 8.19 -0.27
N ILE A 65 -1.16 7.41 0.00
CA ILE A 65 -1.63 6.34 -0.89
C ILE A 65 -3.09 6.59 -1.29
N GLY A 66 -3.40 6.37 -2.56
CA GLY A 66 -4.74 6.54 -3.10
C GLY A 66 -5.15 8.02 -3.20
N ALA A 67 -4.21 8.89 -3.58
CA ALA A 67 -4.47 10.33 -3.73
C ALA A 67 -5.63 10.58 -4.67
N THR A 68 -6.68 11.20 -4.15
CA THR A 68 -7.92 11.43 -4.90
C THR A 68 -7.77 12.56 -5.92
N GLN A 69 -8.34 12.37 -7.12
CA GLN A 69 -8.28 13.33 -8.21
C GLN A 69 -9.56 14.19 -8.29
N HIS A 70 -9.46 15.36 -8.92
CA HIS A 70 -10.56 16.22 -9.30
C HIS A 70 -11.06 15.90 -10.72
N PRO A 71 -12.31 16.26 -11.09
CA PRO A 71 -12.87 15.98 -12.41
C PRO A 71 -12.25 16.88 -13.49
N LEU A 72 -11.32 16.35 -14.29
CA LEU A 72 -10.61 17.11 -15.33
C LEU A 72 -11.46 17.36 -16.58
N GLN A 73 -12.53 16.57 -16.81
CA GLN A 73 -13.42 16.69 -17.97
C GLN A 73 -14.62 17.62 -17.75
N ARG A 74 -14.74 18.22 -16.55
CA ARG A 74 -15.82 19.18 -16.25
C ARG A 74 -15.35 20.60 -16.56
N PRO A 75 -16.28 21.55 -16.80
CA PRO A 75 -15.96 22.98 -17.00
C PRO A 75 -15.15 23.60 -15.86
N THR A 76 -15.21 23.02 -14.66
CA THR A 76 -14.38 23.37 -13.52
C THR A 76 -13.95 22.12 -12.75
N THR A 77 -12.73 22.12 -12.24
CA THR A 77 -12.20 21.07 -11.36
C THR A 77 -12.67 21.24 -9.91
N HIS A 78 -13.33 22.36 -9.58
CA HIS A 78 -13.70 22.69 -8.21
C HIS A 78 -14.72 21.70 -7.63
N HIS A 79 -14.52 21.32 -6.38
CA HIS A 79 -15.32 20.27 -5.72
C HIS A 79 -16.79 20.68 -5.46
N ILE A 80 -17.18 21.92 -5.64
CA ILE A 80 -18.59 22.36 -5.59
C ILE A 80 -19.48 21.57 -6.57
N THR A 81 -18.89 21.05 -7.66
CA THR A 81 -19.64 20.29 -8.66
C THR A 81 -20.07 18.90 -8.18
N TYR A 82 -19.43 18.38 -7.14
CA TYR A 82 -19.75 17.06 -6.57
C TYR A 82 -19.99 17.07 -5.04
N ARG A 83 -19.46 18.05 -4.27
CA ARG A 83 -19.78 18.29 -2.85
C ARG A 83 -20.84 19.39 -2.71
N ARG A 84 -21.98 19.21 -3.35
CA ARG A 84 -23.03 20.23 -3.51
C ARG A 84 -23.69 20.61 -2.18
N ARG A 85 -23.86 19.60 -1.30
CA ARG A 85 -24.41 19.81 0.06
C ARG A 85 -23.52 20.72 0.90
N MET A 86 -22.20 20.52 0.81
CA MET A 86 -21.23 21.31 1.56
C MET A 86 -21.37 22.82 1.32
N TYR A 87 -21.84 23.21 0.13
CA TYR A 87 -22.04 24.62 -0.27
C TYR A 87 -23.51 25.05 -0.28
N GLY A 88 -24.43 24.21 0.17
CA GLY A 88 -25.86 24.51 0.14
C GLY A 88 -26.43 24.70 -1.28
N VAL A 89 -25.75 24.22 -2.32
CA VAL A 89 -26.15 24.38 -3.72
C VAL A 89 -27.21 23.35 -4.11
N ARG A 90 -27.20 22.19 -3.49
CA ARG A 90 -28.19 21.11 -3.64
C ARG A 90 -28.32 20.34 -2.32
N ASP A 91 -29.40 19.58 -2.18
CA ASP A 91 -29.64 18.71 -1.03
C ASP A 91 -28.87 17.39 -1.11
N THR A 92 -28.34 17.04 -2.30
CA THR A 92 -27.56 15.82 -2.52
C THR A 92 -26.21 16.16 -3.19
N ASP A 93 -25.22 15.36 -2.85
CA ASP A 93 -23.93 15.35 -3.53
C ASP A 93 -24.00 14.56 -4.85
N ASP A 94 -22.94 14.58 -5.64
CA ASP A 94 -22.83 13.78 -6.88
C ASP A 94 -22.31 12.38 -6.53
N GLU A 95 -23.23 11.48 -6.16
CA GLU A 95 -22.88 10.12 -5.75
C GLU A 95 -22.21 9.32 -6.85
N ALA A 96 -22.60 9.52 -8.13
CA ALA A 96 -21.98 8.84 -9.25
C ALA A 96 -20.48 9.18 -9.38
N PHE A 97 -20.11 10.44 -9.12
CA PHE A 97 -18.71 10.86 -9.09
C PHE A 97 -17.96 10.21 -7.93
N PHE A 98 -18.57 10.12 -6.74
CA PHE A 98 -17.94 9.47 -5.60
C PHE A 98 -17.79 7.95 -5.82
N GLU A 99 -18.75 7.29 -6.43
CA GLU A 99 -18.66 5.87 -6.82
C GLU A 99 -17.52 5.64 -7.81
N GLN A 100 -17.40 6.47 -8.84
CA GLN A 100 -16.28 6.42 -9.78
C GLN A 100 -14.93 6.62 -9.09
N ARG A 101 -14.84 7.50 -8.08
CA ARG A 101 -13.62 7.66 -7.27
C ARG A 101 -13.33 6.41 -6.44
N ARG A 102 -14.34 5.83 -5.80
CA ARG A 102 -14.18 4.60 -5.01
C ARG A 102 -13.83 3.38 -5.86
N SER A 103 -14.24 3.33 -7.12
CA SER A 103 -13.88 2.24 -8.03
C SER A 103 -12.39 2.21 -8.42
N LYS A 104 -11.67 3.32 -8.23
CA LYS A 104 -10.21 3.39 -8.42
C LYS A 104 -9.48 2.86 -7.18
N LEU A 105 -9.58 1.56 -6.95
CA LEU A 105 -8.92 0.90 -5.82
C LEU A 105 -7.41 0.82 -6.04
N THR A 106 -6.64 1.28 -5.06
CA THR A 106 -5.17 1.12 -5.05
C THR A 106 -4.83 -0.21 -4.39
N GLU A 107 -3.90 -0.95 -4.97
CA GLU A 107 -3.49 -2.26 -4.46
C GLU A 107 -1.99 -2.25 -4.16
N ILE A 108 -1.63 -2.54 -2.91
CA ILE A 108 -0.23 -2.69 -2.49
C ILE A 108 0.00 -4.17 -2.19
N GLY A 109 0.88 -4.80 -2.94
CA GLY A 109 1.24 -6.21 -2.82
C GLY A 109 1.94 -6.56 -1.51
N HIS A 110 2.33 -7.81 -1.37
CA HIS A 110 3.06 -8.33 -0.21
C HIS A 110 4.53 -7.87 -0.20
N ASP A 111 5.15 -7.76 0.96
CA ASP A 111 6.58 -7.46 1.12
C ASP A 111 7.01 -6.15 0.41
N VAL A 112 6.11 -5.16 0.36
CA VAL A 112 6.39 -3.86 -0.27
C VAL A 112 6.95 -2.90 0.76
N TRP A 113 8.03 -2.20 0.37
CA TRP A 113 8.57 -1.09 1.15
C TRP A 113 8.26 0.25 0.46
N ILE A 114 7.57 1.15 1.17
CA ILE A 114 7.23 2.50 0.69
C ILE A 114 8.03 3.52 1.50
N GLY A 115 8.97 4.17 0.81
CA GLY A 115 9.88 5.15 1.39
C GLY A 115 9.19 6.44 1.84
N HIS A 116 9.87 7.17 2.71
CA HIS A 116 9.40 8.43 3.31
C HIS A 116 8.91 9.43 2.26
N GLY A 117 7.73 10.03 2.51
CA GLY A 117 7.18 11.09 1.67
C GLY A 117 6.76 10.66 0.26
N ALA A 118 6.70 9.35 -0.02
CA ALA A 118 6.22 8.87 -1.31
C ALA A 118 4.71 9.13 -1.49
N LEU A 119 4.30 9.34 -2.74
CA LEU A 119 2.90 9.47 -3.13
C LEU A 119 2.56 8.41 -4.18
N ILE A 120 1.49 7.66 -3.93
CA ILE A 120 0.95 6.67 -4.87
C ILE A 120 -0.45 7.12 -5.29
N GLU A 121 -0.65 7.31 -6.59
CA GLU A 121 -1.94 7.75 -7.13
C GLU A 121 -3.04 6.68 -6.98
N ALA A 122 -4.29 7.13 -7.00
CA ALA A 122 -5.44 6.25 -6.92
C ALA A 122 -5.52 5.30 -8.13
N GLY A 123 -5.78 4.02 -7.86
CA GLY A 123 -5.92 2.98 -8.87
C GLY A 123 -4.61 2.34 -9.32
N VAL A 124 -3.47 2.75 -8.76
CA VAL A 124 -2.16 2.13 -9.04
C VAL A 124 -2.06 0.77 -8.33
N LYS A 125 -1.45 -0.20 -9.00
CA LYS A 125 -1.08 -1.50 -8.44
C LYS A 125 0.42 -1.58 -8.23
N VAL A 126 0.83 -1.87 -7.01
CA VAL A 126 2.23 -2.11 -6.65
C VAL A 126 2.41 -3.60 -6.41
N GLY A 127 3.25 -4.24 -7.21
CA GLY A 127 3.50 -5.69 -7.16
C GLY A 127 4.28 -6.11 -5.92
N ASP A 128 4.20 -7.41 -5.60
CA ASP A 128 4.86 -8.03 -4.45
C ASP A 128 6.38 -7.75 -4.43
N GLY A 129 6.91 -7.50 -3.27
CA GLY A 129 8.34 -7.27 -3.08
C GLY A 129 8.88 -5.97 -3.68
N ALA A 130 8.03 -5.08 -4.20
CA ALA A 130 8.47 -3.81 -4.79
C ALA A 130 8.98 -2.83 -3.73
N VAL A 131 9.82 -1.90 -4.17
CA VAL A 131 10.35 -0.82 -3.34
C VAL A 131 10.04 0.52 -3.99
N ILE A 132 9.37 1.38 -3.24
CA ILE A 132 9.08 2.76 -3.64
C ILE A 132 10.06 3.68 -2.93
N GLY A 133 10.93 4.33 -3.68
CA GLY A 133 11.94 5.25 -3.14
C GLY A 133 11.32 6.44 -2.42
N SER A 134 12.03 7.00 -1.45
CA SER A 134 11.59 8.19 -0.71
C SER A 134 11.31 9.35 -1.65
N GLY A 135 10.19 10.05 -1.42
CA GLY A 135 9.75 11.19 -2.24
C GLY A 135 9.29 10.83 -3.67
N ALA A 136 9.17 9.55 -4.01
CA ALA A 136 8.70 9.14 -5.33
C ALA A 136 7.22 9.46 -5.54
N ILE A 137 6.85 9.88 -6.76
CA ILE A 137 5.44 10.04 -7.18
C ILE A 137 5.11 8.95 -8.18
N VAL A 138 4.38 7.94 -7.72
CA VAL A 138 4.02 6.75 -8.49
C VAL A 138 2.68 6.98 -9.19
N THR A 139 2.73 7.08 -10.51
CA THR A 139 1.58 7.39 -11.39
C THR A 139 1.15 6.20 -12.25
N HIS A 140 1.91 5.10 -12.25
CA HIS A 140 1.66 3.89 -13.02
C HIS A 140 1.95 2.65 -12.18
N ASP A 141 1.42 1.52 -12.60
CA ASP A 141 1.65 0.24 -11.95
C ASP A 141 3.13 -0.10 -11.83
N VAL A 142 3.50 -0.70 -10.71
CA VAL A 142 4.87 -1.09 -10.38
C VAL A 142 4.98 -2.62 -10.43
N PRO A 143 5.87 -3.18 -11.28
CA PRO A 143 6.04 -4.62 -11.35
C PRO A 143 6.56 -5.23 -10.04
N PRO A 144 6.31 -6.52 -9.78
CA PRO A 144 6.87 -7.22 -8.63
C PRO A 144 8.39 -7.08 -8.55
N TYR A 145 8.91 -6.88 -7.34
CA TYR A 145 10.34 -6.73 -7.04
C TYR A 145 11.05 -5.57 -7.76
N ALA A 146 10.32 -4.66 -8.42
CA ALA A 146 10.91 -3.45 -9.00
C ALA A 146 11.24 -2.44 -7.90
N ILE A 147 12.36 -1.73 -8.07
CA ILE A 147 12.73 -0.55 -7.29
C ILE A 147 12.45 0.67 -8.15
N VAL A 148 11.52 1.52 -7.72
CA VAL A 148 11.13 2.73 -8.44
C VAL A 148 11.43 3.97 -7.62
N ALA A 149 11.82 5.07 -8.27
CA ALA A 149 12.05 6.36 -7.63
C ALA A 149 11.88 7.53 -8.60
N GLY A 150 11.79 8.74 -8.08
CA GLY A 150 11.71 9.99 -8.85
C GLY A 150 10.29 10.53 -9.04
N VAL A 151 10.20 11.64 -9.79
CA VAL A 151 8.97 12.38 -10.08
C VAL A 151 8.89 12.66 -11.58
N PRO A 152 8.02 11.99 -12.35
CA PRO A 152 7.30 10.77 -11.96
C PRO A 152 8.25 9.58 -11.68
N ALA A 153 7.80 8.62 -10.88
CA ALA A 153 8.60 7.45 -10.53
C ALA A 153 8.88 6.58 -11.77
N LYS A 154 10.12 6.11 -11.87
CA LYS A 154 10.58 5.21 -12.93
C LYS A 154 11.30 4.01 -12.31
N ILE A 155 11.26 2.87 -12.99
CA ILE A 155 12.02 1.69 -12.60
C ILE A 155 13.51 2.02 -12.69
N LEU A 156 14.23 1.89 -11.57
CA LEU A 156 15.68 2.00 -11.51
C LEU A 156 16.36 0.66 -11.79
N ARG A 157 15.86 -0.39 -11.15
CA ARG A 157 16.30 -1.78 -11.27
C ARG A 157 15.30 -2.71 -10.60
N PHE A 158 15.53 -4.00 -10.70
CA PHE A 158 14.85 -5.01 -9.88
C PHE A 158 15.73 -5.40 -8.68
N ARG A 159 15.11 -5.94 -7.62
CA ARG A 159 15.81 -6.46 -6.43
C ARG A 159 16.65 -7.69 -6.79
N PHE A 160 16.14 -8.53 -7.66
CA PHE A 160 16.64 -9.83 -8.05
C PHE A 160 16.56 -10.02 -9.56
N ASP A 161 17.17 -11.08 -10.10
CA ASP A 161 17.00 -11.46 -11.50
C ASP A 161 15.62 -12.09 -11.76
N CYS A 162 15.29 -12.34 -13.03
CA CYS A 162 13.98 -12.83 -13.43
C CYS A 162 13.68 -14.26 -12.93
N GLU A 163 14.68 -15.11 -12.78
CA GLU A 163 14.51 -16.49 -12.29
C GLU A 163 14.28 -16.51 -10.78
N GLN A 164 15.00 -15.68 -10.04
CA GLN A 164 14.84 -15.48 -8.61
C GLN A 164 13.46 -14.86 -8.29
N ILE A 165 13.04 -13.85 -9.06
CA ILE A 165 11.71 -13.23 -8.91
C ILE A 165 10.60 -14.26 -9.14
N ALA A 166 10.68 -15.02 -10.23
CA ALA A 166 9.71 -16.07 -10.52
C ALA A 166 9.64 -17.12 -9.40
N ALA A 167 10.79 -17.53 -8.87
CA ALA A 167 10.86 -18.47 -7.77
C ALA A 167 10.27 -17.92 -6.46
N LEU A 168 10.52 -16.66 -6.12
CA LEU A 168 9.97 -16.02 -4.92
C LEU A 168 8.45 -15.86 -5.01
N LEU A 169 7.91 -15.51 -6.19
CA LEU A 169 6.47 -15.44 -6.43
C LEU A 169 5.81 -16.83 -6.35
N ASP A 170 6.49 -17.89 -6.78
CA ASP A 170 5.99 -19.27 -6.66
C ASP A 170 6.04 -19.76 -5.20
N ILE A 171 7.11 -19.46 -4.46
CA ILE A 171 7.22 -19.77 -3.01
C ILE A 171 6.13 -19.05 -2.22
N ALA A 172 5.83 -17.81 -2.55
CA ALA A 172 4.81 -16.95 -1.93
C ALA A 172 4.81 -17.07 -0.40
N TRP A 173 5.97 -16.92 0.24
CA TRP A 173 6.21 -17.15 1.66
C TRP A 173 5.27 -16.34 2.58
N TRP A 174 4.76 -15.23 2.11
CA TRP A 174 3.77 -14.40 2.82
C TRP A 174 2.42 -15.09 3.01
N ASN A 175 2.17 -16.20 2.32
CA ASN A 175 1.00 -17.06 2.50
C ASN A 175 1.21 -18.20 3.51
N TRP A 176 2.42 -18.36 4.06
CA TRP A 176 2.66 -19.41 5.06
C TRP A 176 1.85 -19.14 6.32
N GLU A 177 1.39 -20.22 6.95
CA GLU A 177 0.77 -20.13 8.26
C GLU A 177 1.69 -19.44 9.27
N ASP A 178 1.13 -18.65 10.21
CA ASP A 178 1.90 -17.84 11.15
C ASP A 178 2.94 -18.66 11.94
N ALA A 179 2.56 -19.85 12.41
CA ALA A 179 3.48 -20.74 13.11
C ALA A 179 4.63 -21.21 12.23
N VAL A 180 4.37 -21.51 10.95
CA VAL A 180 5.38 -21.91 9.97
C VAL A 180 6.33 -20.76 9.67
N PHE A 181 5.81 -19.57 9.40
CA PHE A 181 6.60 -18.35 9.18
C PHE A 181 7.55 -18.10 10.36
N ARG A 182 7.01 -18.10 11.59
CA ARG A 182 7.80 -17.86 12.81
C ARG A 182 8.89 -18.89 13.03
N SER A 183 8.63 -20.16 12.74
CA SER A 183 9.63 -21.23 12.90
C SER A 183 10.77 -21.14 11.87
N ARG A 184 10.59 -20.35 10.81
CA ARG A 184 11.55 -20.19 9.72
C ARG A 184 12.16 -18.78 9.66
N ILE A 185 11.97 -17.97 10.70
CA ILE A 185 12.39 -16.55 10.68
C ILE A 185 13.89 -16.38 10.42
N ASP A 186 14.72 -17.27 10.93
CA ASP A 186 16.17 -17.20 10.74
C ASP A 186 16.57 -17.46 9.27
N ASP A 187 15.77 -18.19 8.52
CA ASP A 187 16.03 -18.49 7.11
C ASP A 187 15.91 -17.24 6.21
N PHE A 188 15.21 -16.21 6.65
CA PHE A 188 15.13 -14.93 5.92
C PHE A 188 16.44 -14.13 5.95
N SER A 189 17.43 -14.56 6.72
CA SER A 189 18.79 -14.03 6.73
C SER A 189 19.74 -14.79 5.80
N LEU A 190 19.28 -15.85 5.14
CA LEU A 190 20.07 -16.62 4.19
C LEU A 190 20.29 -15.85 2.88
N ASP A 191 21.33 -16.26 2.15
CA ASP A 191 21.47 -15.87 0.74
C ASP A 191 20.23 -16.29 -0.06
N ILE A 192 19.86 -15.46 -1.06
CA ILE A 192 18.63 -15.64 -1.80
C ILE A 192 18.57 -16.98 -2.55
N ASP A 193 19.68 -17.45 -3.10
CA ASP A 193 19.73 -18.72 -3.82
C ASP A 193 19.60 -19.91 -2.88
N ILE A 194 20.11 -19.77 -1.64
CA ILE A 194 19.95 -20.79 -0.60
C ILE A 194 18.48 -20.84 -0.16
N PHE A 195 17.86 -19.67 0.04
CA PHE A 195 16.44 -19.59 0.41
C PHE A 195 15.56 -20.23 -0.67
N ILE A 196 15.77 -19.88 -1.92
CA ILE A 196 15.01 -20.42 -3.06
C ILE A 196 15.18 -21.94 -3.15
N ARG A 197 16.40 -22.46 -3.10
CA ARG A 197 16.64 -23.92 -3.13
C ARG A 197 15.95 -24.66 -1.99
N LYS A 198 15.84 -24.04 -0.82
CA LYS A 198 15.20 -24.64 0.36
C LYS A 198 13.68 -24.71 0.23
N TYR A 199 13.03 -23.74 -0.43
CA TYR A 199 11.59 -23.56 -0.36
C TYR A 199 10.85 -23.68 -1.69
N ARG A 200 11.53 -23.57 -2.83
CA ARG A 200 10.92 -23.82 -4.13
C ARG A 200 10.56 -25.30 -4.24
N LYS A 201 9.30 -25.59 -4.47
CA LYS A 201 8.85 -26.95 -4.80
C LYS A 201 9.29 -27.25 -6.22
N GLY A 202 9.93 -28.43 -6.43
CA GLY A 202 10.25 -28.95 -7.76
C GLY A 202 9.03 -29.30 -8.57
#